data_118aa5a2d666e4156726503730dfb21e
#
_entry.id   118aa5a2d666e4156726503730dfb21e
#
_cell.length_a   1.000
_cell.length_b   1.000
_cell.length_c   1.000
_cell.angle_alpha   90.00
_cell.angle_beta   90.00
_cell.angle_gamma   90.00
#
_symmetry.space_group_name_H-M   'P 1'
#
loop_
_entity.id
_entity.type
_entity.pdbx_description
1 polymer ?
#
loop_
_entity_poly.entity_id
_entity_poly.type
_entity_poly.pdbx_seq_one_letter_code
_entity_poly.pdbx_strand_id
1 'polypeptide(L)'
;RRQRQMCIRDRHMTGIEIHPGATIGKRLFIDHGMGIVIGETAEIGDDCTIYHGVTLGGTGHDTGKRHPTIGNNVLISTGAKVLGPFKVGDNSRIGANAVVLQEVPPDSTVVGIKARVVKIAGQRVGPSPAYALDQINLPDPLAQELCRLQNRVYANEQKLKKEEEREREADK
;
A
#
# COMPACT_ATOMS: atom_id res chain seq x y z
N ARG A 1 -12.52 -30.49 -5.49
CA ARG A 1 -11.34 -31.38 -5.26
C ARG A 1 -10.26 -31.23 -6.33
N ARG A 2 -10.57 -31.29 -7.65
CA ARG A 2 -9.58 -31.15 -8.74
C ARG A 2 -8.84 -29.80 -8.75
N GLN A 3 -9.53 -28.70 -8.56
CA GLN A 3 -8.94 -27.34 -8.54
C GLN A 3 -7.93 -27.19 -7.39
N ARG A 4 -8.29 -27.64 -6.18
CA ARG A 4 -7.37 -27.58 -5.03
C ARG A 4 -6.10 -28.42 -5.24
N GLN A 5 -6.22 -29.57 -5.92
CA GLN A 5 -5.07 -30.41 -6.26
C GLN A 5 -4.17 -29.75 -7.32
N MET A 6 -4.74 -29.00 -8.28
CA MET A 6 -4.00 -28.23 -9.26
C MET A 6 -3.17 -27.12 -8.59
N CYS A 7 -3.78 -26.31 -7.74
CA CYS A 7 -3.06 -25.25 -7.00
C CYS A 7 -1.91 -25.80 -6.16
N ILE A 8 -2.11 -26.92 -5.47
CA ILE A 8 -1.06 -27.55 -4.65
C ILE A 8 0.09 -28.01 -5.54
N ARG A 9 -0.19 -28.60 -6.69
CA ARG A 9 0.82 -29.06 -7.63
C ARG A 9 1.60 -27.91 -8.25
N ASP A 10 0.92 -26.86 -8.69
CA ASP A 10 1.53 -25.67 -9.29
C ASP A 10 2.43 -24.96 -8.29
N ARG A 11 1.96 -24.80 -7.06
CA ARG A 11 2.76 -24.26 -5.96
C ARG A 11 3.99 -25.10 -5.66
N HIS A 12 3.86 -26.43 -5.68
CA HIS A 12 4.97 -27.34 -5.44
C HIS A 12 6.04 -27.23 -6.53
N MET A 13 5.63 -27.06 -7.77
CA MET A 13 6.53 -27.00 -8.93
C MET A 13 7.15 -25.62 -9.14
N THR A 14 6.41 -24.55 -8.89
CA THR A 14 6.79 -23.18 -9.25
C THR A 14 7.05 -22.28 -8.05
N GLY A 15 6.60 -22.68 -6.85
CA GLY A 15 6.57 -21.81 -5.67
C GLY A 15 5.54 -20.66 -5.75
N ILE A 16 4.66 -20.68 -6.77
CA ILE A 16 3.62 -19.69 -7.01
C ILE A 16 2.25 -20.29 -6.72
N GLU A 17 1.43 -19.61 -5.94
CA GLU A 17 0.05 -20.00 -5.68
C GLU A 17 -0.91 -19.00 -6.34
N ILE A 18 -1.63 -19.43 -7.36
CA ILE A 18 -2.71 -18.68 -7.99
C ILE A 18 -4.00 -19.46 -7.82
N HIS A 19 -4.97 -18.87 -7.11
CA HIS A 19 -6.26 -19.53 -6.94
C HIS A 19 -7.03 -19.53 -8.27
N PRO A 20 -7.66 -20.65 -8.68
CA PRO A 20 -8.37 -20.74 -9.97
C PRO A 20 -9.54 -19.78 -10.12
N GLY A 21 -10.04 -19.22 -9.04
CA GLY A 21 -11.09 -18.20 -9.05
C GLY A 21 -10.58 -16.78 -9.31
N ALA A 22 -9.26 -16.57 -9.31
CA ALA A 22 -8.69 -15.25 -9.58
C ALA A 22 -8.91 -14.85 -11.05
N THR A 23 -9.23 -13.59 -11.27
CA THR A 23 -9.38 -13.01 -12.61
C THR A 23 -8.09 -12.28 -12.97
N ILE A 24 -7.46 -12.67 -14.07
CA ILE A 24 -6.18 -12.10 -14.50
C ILE A 24 -6.34 -11.57 -15.93
N GLY A 25 -5.99 -10.30 -16.11
CA GLY A 25 -5.96 -9.62 -17.40
C GLY A 25 -4.80 -10.10 -18.29
N LYS A 26 -4.56 -9.36 -19.35
CA LYS A 26 -3.55 -9.70 -20.37
C LYS A 26 -2.18 -9.20 -19.96
N ARG A 27 -1.13 -9.89 -20.41
CA ARG A 27 0.28 -9.50 -20.27
C ARG A 27 0.73 -9.28 -18.82
N LEU A 28 0.19 -10.10 -17.89
CA LEU A 28 0.75 -10.19 -16.55
C LEU A 28 2.20 -10.72 -16.63
N PHE A 29 3.15 -9.95 -16.14
CA PHE A 29 4.54 -10.37 -16.03
C PHE A 29 4.87 -10.70 -14.57
N ILE A 30 5.39 -11.90 -14.35
CA ILE A 30 5.84 -12.38 -13.04
C ILE A 30 7.35 -12.57 -13.11
N ASP A 31 8.07 -11.81 -12.27
CA ASP A 31 9.51 -11.94 -12.16
C ASP A 31 9.90 -12.59 -10.83
N HIS A 32 10.75 -13.64 -10.91
CA HIS A 32 11.19 -14.41 -9.74
C HIS A 32 10.04 -14.94 -8.87
N GLY A 33 9.02 -15.52 -9.46
CA GLY A 33 7.69 -15.78 -8.89
C GLY A 33 7.59 -16.50 -7.53
N MET A 34 8.69 -16.96 -6.95
CA MET A 34 8.70 -17.72 -5.69
C MET A 34 7.94 -16.99 -4.57
N GLY A 35 7.02 -17.70 -3.91
CA GLY A 35 6.29 -17.19 -2.77
C GLY A 35 5.17 -16.18 -3.11
N ILE A 36 4.80 -16.04 -4.38
CA ILE A 36 3.60 -15.28 -4.78
C ILE A 36 2.36 -16.06 -4.35
N VAL A 37 1.39 -15.34 -3.79
CA VAL A 37 0.07 -15.87 -3.45
C VAL A 37 -1.01 -14.92 -3.99
N ILE A 38 -1.84 -15.43 -4.91
CA ILE A 38 -2.98 -14.70 -5.47
C ILE A 38 -4.27 -15.38 -5.03
N GLY A 39 -5.06 -14.69 -4.22
CA GLY A 39 -6.27 -15.24 -3.61
C GLY A 39 -7.45 -15.36 -4.57
N GLU A 40 -8.49 -16.09 -4.13
CA GLU A 40 -9.64 -16.53 -4.92
C GLU A 40 -10.38 -15.42 -5.65
N THR A 41 -10.65 -14.32 -4.98
CA THR A 41 -11.44 -13.20 -5.52
C THR A 41 -10.56 -12.02 -5.94
N ALA A 42 -9.24 -12.24 -6.11
CA ALA A 42 -8.34 -11.23 -6.63
C ALA A 42 -8.63 -10.97 -8.11
N GLU A 43 -8.56 -9.71 -8.49
CA GLU A 43 -8.67 -9.27 -9.87
C GLU A 43 -7.40 -8.49 -10.23
N ILE A 44 -6.83 -8.78 -11.38
CA ILE A 44 -5.60 -8.14 -11.88
C ILE A 44 -5.88 -7.65 -13.29
N GLY A 45 -5.64 -6.37 -13.53
CA GLY A 45 -5.78 -5.74 -14.83
C GLY A 45 -4.69 -6.13 -15.82
N ASP A 46 -4.64 -5.43 -16.93
CA ASP A 46 -3.68 -5.65 -18.01
C ASP A 46 -2.31 -5.03 -17.69
N ASP A 47 -1.25 -5.56 -18.29
CA ASP A 47 0.13 -5.01 -18.25
C ASP A 47 0.73 -4.90 -16.83
N CYS A 48 0.28 -5.71 -15.90
CA CYS A 48 0.79 -5.70 -14.53
C CYS A 48 2.10 -6.45 -14.38
N THR A 49 2.95 -5.99 -13.46
CA THR A 49 4.20 -6.66 -13.09
C THR A 49 4.19 -7.01 -11.62
N ILE A 50 4.50 -8.27 -11.28
CA ILE A 50 4.50 -8.77 -9.90
C ILE A 50 5.82 -9.48 -9.63
N TYR A 51 6.49 -9.09 -8.54
CA TYR A 51 7.72 -9.71 -8.08
C TYR A 51 7.48 -10.77 -7.01
N HIS A 52 8.54 -11.53 -6.69
CA HIS A 52 8.49 -12.62 -5.71
C HIS A 52 7.96 -12.19 -4.33
N GLY A 53 7.37 -13.13 -3.60
CA GLY A 53 6.88 -12.93 -2.25
C GLY A 53 5.65 -12.03 -2.12
N VAL A 54 5.07 -11.58 -3.23
CA VAL A 54 3.85 -10.76 -3.23
C VAL A 54 2.66 -11.57 -2.78
N THR A 55 1.79 -10.97 -1.97
CA THR A 55 0.51 -11.56 -1.57
C THR A 55 -0.64 -10.63 -1.93
N LEU A 56 -1.58 -11.12 -2.73
CA LEU A 56 -2.89 -10.51 -2.95
C LEU A 56 -3.91 -11.29 -2.12
N GLY A 57 -4.09 -10.87 -0.87
CA GLY A 57 -4.79 -11.61 0.17
C GLY A 57 -6.04 -10.91 0.71
N GLY A 58 -6.77 -11.60 1.57
CA GLY A 58 -7.85 -11.04 2.37
C GLY A 58 -7.39 -10.72 3.79
N THR A 59 -8.22 -9.97 4.51
CA THR A 59 -7.98 -9.63 5.93
C THR A 59 -8.43 -10.71 6.91
N GLY A 60 -9.14 -11.72 6.42
CA GLY A 60 -9.72 -12.80 7.23
C GLY A 60 -11.11 -12.48 7.82
N HIS A 61 -11.60 -11.25 7.67
CA HIS A 61 -12.90 -10.82 8.18
C HIS A 61 -13.99 -10.70 7.11
N ASP A 62 -13.61 -10.52 5.86
CA ASP A 62 -14.53 -10.28 4.75
C ASP A 62 -15.06 -11.58 4.14
N THR A 63 -16.34 -11.59 3.77
CA THR A 63 -17.01 -12.66 3.03
C THR A 63 -17.25 -12.23 1.59
N GLY A 64 -17.29 -13.18 0.64
CA GLY A 64 -17.45 -12.88 -0.78
C GLY A 64 -16.19 -12.27 -1.40
N LYS A 65 -16.27 -11.05 -1.94
CA LYS A 65 -15.11 -10.29 -2.44
C LYS A 65 -14.24 -9.89 -1.25
N ARG A 66 -13.09 -10.53 -1.08
CA ARG A 66 -12.18 -10.35 0.06
C ARG A 66 -10.73 -10.08 -0.34
N HIS A 67 -10.43 -10.15 -1.62
CA HIS A 67 -9.09 -9.90 -2.17
C HIS A 67 -9.10 -8.64 -3.04
N PRO A 68 -7.94 -8.00 -3.24
CA PRO A 68 -7.86 -6.72 -3.92
C PRO A 68 -8.20 -6.82 -5.42
N THR A 69 -8.59 -5.67 -5.97
CA THR A 69 -8.69 -5.42 -7.40
C THR A 69 -7.52 -4.54 -7.82
N ILE A 70 -6.63 -5.07 -8.62
CA ILE A 70 -5.45 -4.37 -9.14
C ILE A 70 -5.81 -3.81 -10.52
N GLY A 71 -5.59 -2.51 -10.72
CA GLY A 71 -5.81 -1.83 -12.00
C GLY A 71 -4.82 -2.23 -13.07
N ASN A 72 -4.80 -1.49 -14.17
CA ASN A 72 -3.89 -1.73 -15.29
C ASN A 72 -2.52 -1.10 -15.05
N ASN A 73 -1.48 -1.67 -15.65
CA ASN A 73 -0.11 -1.15 -15.61
C ASN A 73 0.41 -0.92 -14.17
N VAL A 74 0.03 -1.79 -13.25
CA VAL A 74 0.45 -1.71 -11.84
C VAL A 74 1.70 -2.55 -11.63
N LEU A 75 2.68 -1.96 -10.92
CA LEU A 75 3.89 -2.67 -10.50
C LEU A 75 3.81 -2.97 -9.01
N ILE A 76 3.94 -4.25 -8.64
CA ILE A 76 3.95 -4.71 -7.26
C ILE A 76 5.32 -5.32 -6.97
N SER A 77 6.11 -4.58 -6.19
CA SER A 77 7.49 -4.95 -5.91
C SER A 77 7.60 -6.09 -4.90
N THR A 78 8.82 -6.60 -4.78
CA THR A 78 9.21 -7.73 -3.93
C THR A 78 8.60 -7.69 -2.54
N GLY A 79 7.99 -8.81 -2.13
CA GLY A 79 7.52 -9.01 -0.76
C GLY A 79 6.30 -8.18 -0.36
N ALA A 80 5.75 -7.36 -1.24
CA ALA A 80 4.59 -6.52 -0.91
C ALA A 80 3.35 -7.34 -0.58
N LYS A 81 2.55 -6.85 0.36
CA LYS A 81 1.30 -7.45 0.82
C LYS A 81 0.14 -6.50 0.55
N VAL A 82 -0.80 -6.88 -0.29
CA VAL A 82 -2.02 -6.12 -0.58
C VAL A 82 -3.18 -6.93 -0.03
N LEU A 83 -3.77 -6.46 1.08
CA LEU A 83 -4.70 -7.26 1.89
C LEU A 83 -6.03 -6.53 2.07
N GLY A 84 -7.08 -7.06 1.49
CA GLY A 84 -8.44 -6.53 1.61
C GLY A 84 -9.14 -6.31 0.27
N PRO A 85 -10.47 -6.10 0.26
CA PRO A 85 -11.30 -6.02 -0.93
C PRO A 85 -11.34 -4.61 -1.56
N PHE A 86 -10.23 -3.90 -1.55
CA PHE A 86 -10.13 -2.54 -2.09
C PHE A 86 -9.45 -2.52 -3.47
N LYS A 87 -9.46 -1.35 -4.10
CA LYS A 87 -8.87 -1.12 -5.42
C LYS A 87 -7.49 -0.48 -5.31
N VAL A 88 -6.55 -0.97 -6.13
CA VAL A 88 -5.30 -0.29 -6.47
C VAL A 88 -5.48 0.31 -7.86
N GLY A 89 -5.39 1.64 -7.96
CA GLY A 89 -5.62 2.38 -9.20
C GLY A 89 -4.58 2.10 -10.27
N ASP A 90 -4.94 2.42 -11.51
CA ASP A 90 -4.09 2.21 -12.68
C ASP A 90 -2.75 2.96 -12.56
N ASN A 91 -1.71 2.49 -13.22
CA ASN A 91 -0.37 3.07 -13.26
C ASN A 91 0.31 3.22 -11.89
N SER A 92 -0.21 2.57 -10.86
CA SER A 92 0.34 2.69 -9.49
C SER A 92 1.54 1.78 -9.28
N ARG A 93 2.37 2.14 -8.30
CA ARG A 93 3.56 1.40 -7.90
C ARG A 93 3.53 1.09 -6.42
N ILE A 94 3.61 -0.19 -6.10
CA ILE A 94 3.70 -0.66 -4.71
C ILE A 94 5.16 -1.00 -4.43
N GLY A 95 5.76 -0.30 -3.48
CA GLY A 95 7.16 -0.48 -3.11
C GLY A 95 7.44 -1.84 -2.46
N ALA A 96 8.72 -2.22 -2.42
CA ALA A 96 9.14 -3.48 -1.82
C ALA A 96 8.77 -3.55 -0.33
N ASN A 97 8.29 -4.72 0.11
CA ASN A 97 7.83 -5.01 1.47
C ASN A 97 6.72 -4.06 2.00
N ALA A 98 6.05 -3.33 1.12
CA ALA A 98 4.93 -2.50 1.53
C ALA A 98 3.73 -3.36 1.95
N VAL A 99 3.03 -2.93 3.01
CA VAL A 99 1.80 -3.55 3.48
C VAL A 99 0.63 -2.60 3.21
N VAL A 100 -0.10 -2.87 2.15
CA VAL A 100 -1.24 -2.06 1.68
C VAL A 100 -2.52 -2.61 2.28
N LEU A 101 -3.23 -1.78 3.04
CA LEU A 101 -4.45 -2.15 3.75
C LEU A 101 -5.64 -1.23 3.39
N GLN A 102 -5.45 -0.35 2.43
CA GLN A 102 -6.45 0.63 2.00
C GLN A 102 -6.33 0.93 0.52
N GLU A 103 -7.34 1.57 -0.03
CA GLU A 103 -7.40 1.95 -1.43
C GLU A 103 -6.22 2.83 -1.86
N VAL A 104 -5.72 2.57 -3.06
CA VAL A 104 -4.61 3.32 -3.67
C VAL A 104 -5.15 4.07 -4.89
N PRO A 105 -5.06 5.40 -4.92
CA PRO A 105 -5.44 6.19 -6.10
C PRO A 105 -4.60 5.82 -7.33
N PRO A 106 -5.10 6.09 -8.54
CA PRO A 106 -4.29 5.90 -9.76
C PRO A 106 -3.05 6.81 -9.75
N ASP A 107 -2.07 6.46 -10.57
CA ASP A 107 -0.82 7.20 -10.77
C ASP A 107 -0.02 7.44 -9.46
N SER A 108 -0.17 6.53 -8.49
CA SER A 108 0.37 6.69 -7.13
C SER A 108 1.55 5.76 -6.86
N THR A 109 2.43 6.20 -5.98
CA THR A 109 3.48 5.36 -5.40
C THR A 109 3.22 5.18 -3.90
N VAL A 110 3.21 3.92 -3.45
CA VAL A 110 2.90 3.52 -2.08
C VAL A 110 4.07 2.78 -1.48
N VAL A 111 4.51 3.18 -0.28
CA VAL A 111 5.66 2.55 0.40
C VAL A 111 5.42 2.41 1.91
N GLY A 112 6.11 1.46 2.51
CA GLY A 112 6.19 1.29 3.97
C GLY A 112 5.26 0.24 4.55
N ILE A 113 5.48 -0.08 5.82
CA ILE A 113 4.60 -0.94 6.64
C ILE A 113 3.42 -0.06 7.07
N LYS A 114 2.19 -0.48 6.83
CA LYS A 114 1.01 0.38 6.71
C LYS A 114 1.25 1.43 5.61
N ALA A 115 1.33 0.94 4.40
CA ALA A 115 1.73 1.72 3.24
C ALA A 115 0.92 3.01 3.08
N ARG A 116 1.61 4.10 2.81
CA ARG A 116 1.01 5.43 2.58
C ARG A 116 1.32 5.89 1.17
N VAL A 117 0.41 6.64 0.61
CA VAL A 117 0.63 7.30 -0.68
C VAL A 117 1.64 8.42 -0.48
N VAL A 118 2.77 8.34 -1.16
CA VAL A 118 3.86 9.35 -1.07
C VAL A 118 3.97 10.21 -2.34
N LYS A 119 3.32 9.77 -3.43
CA LYS A 119 3.23 10.53 -4.69
C LYS A 119 1.88 10.27 -5.36
N ILE A 120 1.31 11.29 -5.96
CA ILE A 120 0.16 11.24 -6.86
C ILE A 120 0.52 12.03 -8.11
N ALA A 121 0.31 11.47 -9.31
CA ALA A 121 0.61 12.11 -10.60
C ALA A 121 2.04 12.71 -10.65
N GLY A 122 3.02 12.01 -10.10
CA GLY A 122 4.42 12.46 -10.05
C GLY A 122 4.75 13.52 -9.01
N GLN A 123 3.79 14.13 -8.35
CA GLN A 123 3.98 15.10 -7.28
C GLN A 123 4.04 14.42 -5.91
N ARG A 124 4.96 14.86 -5.05
CA ARG A 124 5.01 14.39 -3.65
C ARG A 124 3.79 14.88 -2.90
N VAL A 125 3.08 13.94 -2.27
CA VAL A 125 2.06 14.28 -1.28
C VAL A 125 2.80 14.55 0.03
N GLY A 126 2.71 15.77 0.54
CA GLY A 126 3.28 16.13 1.83
C GLY A 126 2.70 15.26 2.96
N PRO A 127 3.32 15.29 4.16
CA PRO A 127 2.77 14.57 5.28
C PRO A 127 1.35 15.09 5.49
N SER A 128 0.39 14.24 5.17
CA SER A 128 -0.99 14.48 5.59
C SER A 128 -0.95 14.62 7.11
N PRO A 129 -1.53 15.66 7.69
CA PRO A 129 -1.63 15.76 9.13
C PRO A 129 -2.21 14.43 9.62
N ALA A 130 -1.61 13.90 10.69
CA ALA A 130 -1.91 12.59 11.23
C ALA A 130 -3.41 12.47 11.47
N TYR A 131 -4.14 12.00 10.48
CA TYR A 131 -5.51 11.63 10.68
C TYR A 131 -5.50 10.39 11.52
N ALA A 132 -6.21 10.52 12.60
CA ALA A 132 -6.62 9.49 13.47
C ALA A 132 -6.84 8.19 12.68
N LEU A 133 -5.86 7.34 12.73
CA LEU A 133 -5.94 5.97 12.28
C LEU A 133 -6.75 5.22 13.32
N ASP A 134 -8.05 5.45 13.30
CA ASP A 134 -8.97 4.89 14.26
C ASP A 134 -9.61 3.63 13.72
N GLN A 135 -8.85 2.73 13.14
CA GLN A 135 -9.44 1.43 12.80
C GLN A 135 -8.52 0.21 12.90
N ILE A 136 -7.26 0.36 13.22
CA ILE A 136 -6.45 -0.78 13.64
C ILE A 136 -5.54 -0.27 14.76
N ASN A 137 -6.04 -0.37 15.97
CA ASN A 137 -5.38 0.03 17.22
C ASN A 137 -4.10 -0.79 17.49
N LEU A 138 -3.07 -0.53 16.70
CA LEU A 138 -1.71 -0.80 17.08
C LEU A 138 -1.00 0.55 17.08
N PRO A 139 -0.72 1.14 18.24
CA PRO A 139 0.05 2.36 18.32
C PRO A 139 1.43 2.08 17.73
N ASP A 140 1.72 2.70 16.59
CA ASP A 140 3.07 2.75 16.06
C ASP A 140 3.83 3.81 16.90
N PRO A 141 4.74 3.41 17.81
CA PRO A 141 5.45 4.35 18.68
C PRO A 141 6.24 5.39 17.89
N LEU A 142 6.76 5.02 16.72
CA LEU A 142 7.51 5.91 15.85
C LEU A 142 6.61 6.98 15.23
N ALA A 143 5.42 6.61 14.77
CA ALA A 143 4.44 7.55 14.23
C ALA A 143 3.95 8.53 15.31
N GLN A 144 3.78 8.06 16.55
CA GLN A 144 3.40 8.92 17.67
C GLN A 144 4.50 9.92 18.02
N GLU A 145 5.75 9.48 18.05
CA GLU A 145 6.88 10.35 18.35
C GLU A 145 7.11 11.39 17.23
N LEU A 146 6.99 10.98 15.97
CA LEU A 146 7.03 11.90 14.83
C LEU A 146 5.91 12.95 14.91
N CYS A 147 4.71 12.56 15.27
CA CYS A 147 3.59 13.50 15.47
C CYS A 147 3.86 14.50 16.60
N ARG A 148 4.43 14.03 17.73
CA ARG A 148 4.84 14.90 18.83
C ARG A 148 5.93 15.89 18.42
N LEU A 149 6.92 15.42 17.67
CA LEU A 149 8.00 16.29 17.17
C LEU A 149 7.48 17.33 16.19
N GLN A 150 6.60 16.95 15.26
CA GLN A 150 5.97 17.87 14.33
C GLN A 150 5.16 18.96 15.05
N ASN A 151 4.37 18.58 16.06
CA ASN A 151 3.60 19.54 16.85
C ASN A 151 4.51 20.49 17.64
N ARG A 152 5.65 20.00 18.16
CA ARG A 152 6.64 20.86 18.84
C ARG A 152 7.32 21.84 17.88
N VAL A 153 7.70 21.39 16.70
CA VAL A 153 8.30 22.24 15.66
C VAL A 153 7.31 23.32 15.26
N TYR A 154 6.06 22.96 14.96
CA TYR A 154 5.03 23.93 14.61
C TYR A 154 4.77 24.97 15.72
N ALA A 155 4.71 24.54 16.98
CA ALA A 155 4.53 25.45 18.12
C ALA A 155 5.72 26.41 18.28
N ASN A 156 6.94 25.95 18.02
CA ASN A 156 8.13 26.79 18.08
C ASN A 156 8.18 27.81 16.92
N GLU A 157 7.82 27.41 15.72
CA GLU A 157 7.70 28.31 14.56
C GLU A 157 6.68 29.42 14.79
N GLN A 158 5.55 29.11 15.41
CA GLN A 158 4.55 30.11 15.77
C GLN A 158 5.03 31.11 16.85
N LYS A 159 5.86 30.62 17.78
CA LYS A 159 6.47 31.52 18.80
C LYS A 159 7.49 32.46 18.19
N LEU A 160 8.37 31.92 17.34
CA LEU A 160 9.38 32.70 16.63
C LEU A 160 8.75 33.82 15.78
N LYS A 161 7.72 33.49 15.01
CA LYS A 161 6.99 34.48 14.22
C LYS A 161 6.40 35.62 15.08
N LYS A 162 5.84 35.28 16.25
CA LYS A 162 5.30 36.29 17.18
C LYS A 162 6.38 37.15 17.82
N GLU A 163 7.56 36.61 18.07
CA GLU A 163 8.70 37.32 18.57
C GLU A 163 9.25 38.28 17.51
N GLU A 164 9.41 37.83 16.28
CA GLU A 164 9.81 38.69 15.15
C GLU A 164 8.82 39.81 14.85
N GLU A 165 7.52 39.55 14.97
CA GLU A 165 6.49 40.60 14.83
C GLU A 165 6.59 41.67 15.94
N ARG A 166 6.82 41.23 17.19
CA ARG A 166 6.99 42.13 18.33
C ARG A 166 8.25 43.01 18.21
N GLU A 167 9.36 42.43 17.76
CA GLU A 167 10.59 43.16 17.52
C GLU A 167 10.42 44.22 16.41
N ARG A 168 9.73 43.84 15.30
CA ARG A 168 9.41 44.82 14.23
C ARG A 168 8.47 45.94 14.65
N GLU A 169 7.61 45.69 15.63
CA GLU A 169 6.73 46.74 16.19
C GLU A 169 7.46 47.63 17.20
N ALA A 170 8.47 47.12 17.91
CA ALA A 170 9.27 47.87 18.85
C ALA A 170 10.31 48.80 18.19
N ASP A 171 10.72 48.49 16.95
CA ASP A 171 11.67 49.29 16.16
C ASP A 171 10.99 50.41 15.34
N LYS A 172 9.68 50.62 15.50
CA LYS A 172 8.91 51.70 14.85
C LYS A 172 8.53 52.80 15.83
#